data_686b076db8b78241f527862a2fff3bf6
#
_entry.id   686b076db8b78241f527862a2fff3bf6
#
_cell.length_a   1.000
_cell.length_b   1.000
_cell.length_c   1.000
_cell.angle_alpha   90.00
_cell.angle_beta   90.00
_cell.angle_gamma   90.00
#
_symmetry.space_group_name_H-M   'P 1'
#
loop_
_entity.id
_entity.type
_entity.pdbx_description
1 polymer ?
#
loop_
_entity_poly.entity_id
_entity_poly.type
_entity_poly.pdbx_seq_one_letter_code
_entity_poly.pdbx_strand_id
1 'polypeptide(L)'
;MYAYAIPEATSNLLEAMVDRIEADPGRSLTAGEFEVDLDTSRVLSSLPPGLSEDDFAGILKLAMLTECATDIYVHEISSRAREFKATWLERFNENVWKPDEYLHAEPFKRILLALGFSEAELDREIEETQAREFEHVGGDSPIHVTTFGMVQEYLTDHYHGLISRLLRPAMPAAAAMTARIKQRETLHMLWYRDMTAVQVEANPGFIHEVADELNRFRLPGNSLIPDLQSQAERWLPLMGADFNRIVKDMVRLLHSCAGSPERLGRLSFDLASFKNVRLGLLQPRHLDWALNRFGGWGYGLVGEAILERVGCSYLFKPQHKDDTREGIAERSRALLRTWLAKQLPVSVTAAG
;
A
#
# COMPACT_ATOMS: atom_id res chain seq x y z
N MET A 1 12.86 22.32 -9.36
CA MET A 1 13.09 20.93 -9.80
C MET A 1 14.49 20.55 -9.37
N TYR A 2 14.63 19.76 -8.29
CA TYR A 2 15.92 19.21 -7.90
C TYR A 2 16.24 18.09 -8.90
N ALA A 3 17.38 18.19 -9.56
CA ALA A 3 17.79 17.12 -10.46
C ALA A 3 17.99 15.84 -9.61
N TYR A 4 17.31 14.75 -9.99
CA TYR A 4 17.57 13.45 -9.39
C TYR A 4 19.04 13.10 -9.65
N ALA A 5 19.79 13.03 -8.58
CA ALA A 5 21.19 12.66 -8.64
C ALA A 5 21.56 11.84 -7.43
N ILE A 6 21.93 10.59 -7.67
CA ILE A 6 22.56 9.72 -6.67
C ILE A 6 24.01 9.47 -7.06
N PRO A 7 24.91 9.27 -6.10
CA PRO A 7 26.28 8.87 -6.39
C PRO A 7 26.33 7.59 -7.23
N GLU A 8 27.33 7.48 -8.12
CA GLU A 8 27.53 6.28 -8.95
C GLU A 8 27.63 5.00 -8.10
N ALA A 9 28.28 5.08 -6.93
CA ALA A 9 28.34 3.96 -6.01
C ALA A 9 26.95 3.49 -5.55
N THR A 10 25.99 4.38 -5.40
CA THR A 10 24.59 4.05 -5.03
C THR A 10 23.86 3.43 -6.21
N SER A 11 24.06 3.96 -7.41
CA SER A 11 23.51 3.37 -8.64
C SER A 11 24.02 1.92 -8.78
N ASN A 12 25.31 1.69 -8.61
CA ASN A 12 25.91 0.36 -8.63
C ASN A 12 25.36 -0.56 -7.52
N LEU A 13 25.04 -0.02 -6.35
CA LEU A 13 24.40 -0.78 -5.27
C LEU A 13 22.97 -1.21 -5.66
N LEU A 14 22.20 -0.34 -6.28
CA LEU A 14 20.84 -0.65 -6.78
C LEU A 14 20.91 -1.69 -7.91
N GLU A 15 21.85 -1.56 -8.86
CA GLU A 15 22.09 -2.60 -9.88
C GLU A 15 22.41 -3.96 -9.24
N ALA A 16 23.36 -4.00 -8.30
CA ALA A 16 23.71 -5.24 -7.60
C ALA A 16 22.58 -5.81 -6.74
N MET A 17 21.65 -4.96 -6.28
CA MET A 17 20.45 -5.40 -5.59
C MET A 17 19.50 -6.06 -6.57
N VAL A 18 19.26 -5.48 -7.75
CA VAL A 18 18.44 -6.07 -8.80
C VAL A 18 19.04 -7.37 -9.31
N ASP A 19 20.37 -7.43 -9.54
CA ASP A 19 21.08 -8.68 -9.90
C ASP A 19 20.79 -9.83 -8.93
N ARG A 20 20.77 -9.53 -7.62
CA ARG A 20 20.45 -10.54 -6.61
C ARG A 20 18.99 -10.97 -6.65
N ILE A 21 18.08 -10.04 -6.87
CA ILE A 21 16.64 -10.33 -6.95
C ILE A 21 16.35 -11.15 -8.22
N GLU A 22 16.95 -10.81 -9.36
CA GLU A 22 16.84 -11.58 -10.60
C GLU A 22 17.38 -13.02 -10.45
N ALA A 23 18.51 -13.16 -9.72
CA ALA A 23 19.11 -14.47 -9.48
C ALA A 23 18.31 -15.34 -8.50
N ASP A 24 17.60 -14.74 -7.56
CA ASP A 24 16.75 -15.40 -6.58
C ASP A 24 15.50 -14.55 -6.28
N PRO A 25 14.50 -14.56 -7.18
CA PRO A 25 13.25 -13.83 -7.00
C PRO A 25 12.33 -14.48 -5.96
N GLY A 26 12.84 -15.44 -5.20
CA GLY A 26 12.04 -16.30 -4.36
C GLY A 26 11.23 -17.31 -5.16
N ARG A 27 10.32 -18.01 -4.48
CA ARG A 27 9.45 -18.97 -5.15
C ARG A 27 8.41 -18.25 -6.00
N SER A 28 8.68 -18.07 -7.29
CA SER A 28 7.75 -17.49 -8.25
C SER A 28 6.45 -18.30 -8.34
N LEU A 29 5.38 -17.62 -8.74
CA LEU A 29 4.11 -18.27 -9.07
C LEU A 29 4.24 -19.08 -10.36
N THR A 30 3.46 -20.12 -10.44
CA THR A 30 3.29 -20.90 -11.69
C THR A 30 1.81 -21.08 -11.97
N ALA A 31 1.42 -21.09 -13.23
CA ALA A 31 0.02 -21.28 -13.62
C ALA A 31 -0.56 -22.60 -13.05
N GLY A 32 0.25 -23.66 -12.94
CA GLY A 32 -0.16 -24.93 -12.37
C GLY A 32 -0.54 -24.88 -10.88
N GLU A 33 -0.06 -23.88 -10.13
CA GLU A 33 -0.46 -23.71 -8.72
C GLU A 33 -1.94 -23.31 -8.59
N PHE A 34 -2.55 -22.81 -9.66
CA PHE A 34 -3.94 -22.38 -9.70
C PHE A 34 -4.88 -23.43 -10.33
N GLU A 35 -4.36 -24.56 -10.80
CA GLU A 35 -5.14 -25.66 -11.34
C GLU A 35 -5.67 -26.55 -10.22
N VAL A 36 -6.67 -26.02 -9.49
CA VAL A 36 -7.31 -26.69 -8.36
C VAL A 36 -8.82 -26.77 -8.59
N ASP A 37 -9.44 -27.84 -8.08
CA ASP A 37 -10.90 -27.94 -8.06
C ASP A 37 -11.48 -26.95 -7.06
N LEU A 38 -12.44 -26.15 -7.51
CA LEU A 38 -13.09 -25.12 -6.71
C LEU A 38 -14.55 -25.54 -6.41
N ASP A 39 -14.80 -25.94 -5.17
CA ASP A 39 -16.16 -26.20 -4.70
C ASP A 39 -16.81 -24.89 -4.22
N THR A 40 -17.83 -24.44 -4.95
CA THR A 40 -18.58 -23.21 -4.68
C THR A 40 -19.85 -23.45 -3.86
N SER A 41 -20.21 -24.71 -3.57
CA SER A 41 -21.49 -25.08 -2.94
C SER A 41 -21.76 -24.42 -1.58
N ARG A 42 -20.71 -24.01 -0.88
CA ARG A 42 -20.77 -23.42 0.45
C ARG A 42 -20.63 -21.90 0.49
N VAL A 43 -20.38 -21.25 -0.66
CA VAL A 43 -20.06 -19.82 -0.70
C VAL A 43 -21.14 -18.99 -0.04
N LEU A 44 -22.39 -19.10 -0.51
CA LEU A 44 -23.51 -18.28 0.00
C LEU A 44 -23.75 -18.46 1.51
N SER A 45 -23.63 -19.69 2.00
CA SER A 45 -23.84 -19.98 3.42
C SER A 45 -22.70 -19.53 4.33
N SER A 46 -21.57 -19.12 3.75
CA SER A 46 -20.35 -18.74 4.47
C SER A 46 -20.02 -17.26 4.39
N LEU A 47 -20.83 -16.48 3.67
CA LEU A 47 -20.61 -15.03 3.55
C LEU A 47 -20.82 -14.35 4.91
N PRO A 48 -20.00 -13.35 5.24
CA PRO A 48 -20.19 -12.52 6.42
C PRO A 48 -21.57 -11.82 6.41
N PRO A 49 -22.17 -11.57 7.56
CA PRO A 49 -23.40 -10.80 7.63
C PRO A 49 -23.28 -9.44 6.94
N GLY A 50 -24.23 -9.14 6.05
CA GLY A 50 -24.27 -7.89 5.29
C GLY A 50 -23.55 -7.91 3.95
N LEU A 51 -22.82 -8.99 3.63
CA LEU A 51 -22.22 -9.19 2.32
C LEU A 51 -23.15 -10.04 1.44
N SER A 52 -23.60 -9.49 0.32
CA SER A 52 -24.42 -10.22 -0.66
C SER A 52 -23.54 -11.06 -1.60
N GLU A 53 -24.19 -11.92 -2.40
CA GLU A 53 -23.52 -12.67 -3.48
C GLU A 53 -22.94 -11.71 -4.53
N ASP A 54 -23.69 -10.67 -4.91
CA ASP A 54 -23.22 -9.65 -5.84
C ASP A 54 -22.01 -8.88 -5.29
N ASP A 55 -22.00 -8.56 -3.99
CA ASP A 55 -20.85 -7.95 -3.34
C ASP A 55 -19.62 -8.86 -3.36
N PHE A 56 -19.82 -10.15 -3.11
CA PHE A 56 -18.75 -11.13 -3.14
C PHE A 56 -18.15 -11.26 -4.54
N ALA A 57 -19.00 -11.38 -5.56
CA ALA A 57 -18.55 -11.40 -6.96
C ALA A 57 -17.85 -10.09 -7.34
N GLY A 58 -18.39 -8.94 -6.91
CA GLY A 58 -17.80 -7.63 -7.14
C GLY A 58 -16.41 -7.48 -6.53
N ILE A 59 -16.19 -8.00 -5.31
CA ILE A 59 -14.87 -8.02 -4.66
C ILE A 59 -13.85 -8.81 -5.49
N LEU A 60 -14.24 -9.97 -6.01
CA LEU A 60 -13.36 -10.81 -6.82
C LEU A 60 -13.11 -10.19 -8.22
N LYS A 61 -14.13 -9.62 -8.85
CA LYS A 61 -13.98 -8.87 -10.11
C LYS A 61 -13.04 -7.68 -9.93
N LEU A 62 -13.18 -6.94 -8.83
CA LEU A 62 -12.30 -5.83 -8.53
C LEU A 62 -10.83 -6.29 -8.45
N ALA A 63 -10.55 -7.38 -7.73
CA ALA A 63 -9.22 -7.94 -7.67
C ALA A 63 -8.71 -8.36 -9.06
N MET A 64 -9.51 -9.10 -9.83
CA MET A 64 -9.16 -9.51 -11.20
C MET A 64 -8.81 -8.32 -12.10
N LEU A 65 -9.64 -7.26 -12.07
CA LEU A 65 -9.46 -6.09 -12.92
C LEU A 65 -8.28 -5.21 -12.48
N THR A 66 -7.95 -5.16 -11.19
CA THR A 66 -6.75 -4.47 -10.70
C THR A 66 -5.50 -5.17 -11.21
N GLU A 67 -5.46 -6.50 -11.12
CA GLU A 67 -4.29 -7.30 -11.47
C GLU A 67 -4.13 -7.51 -12.99
N CYS A 68 -5.19 -7.41 -13.79
CA CYS A 68 -5.09 -7.58 -15.23
C CYS A 68 -4.42 -6.40 -15.97
N ALA A 69 -4.18 -5.29 -15.28
CA ALA A 69 -3.63 -4.07 -15.88
C ALA A 69 -2.08 -4.05 -15.93
N THR A 70 -1.42 -5.17 -15.69
CA THR A 70 0.04 -5.31 -15.61
C THR A 70 0.78 -4.64 -16.78
N ASP A 71 0.36 -4.84 -18.03
CA ASP A 71 1.03 -4.24 -19.20
C ASP A 71 1.03 -2.72 -19.18
N ILE A 72 -0.04 -2.10 -18.68
CA ILE A 72 -0.15 -0.65 -18.55
C ILE A 72 0.86 -0.16 -17.52
N TYR A 73 0.93 -0.80 -16.35
CA TYR A 73 1.88 -0.44 -15.30
C TYR A 73 3.32 -0.62 -15.74
N VAL A 74 3.63 -1.77 -16.37
CA VAL A 74 4.96 -2.07 -16.89
C VAL A 74 5.39 -1.01 -17.90
N HIS A 75 4.52 -0.65 -18.83
CA HIS A 75 4.81 0.37 -19.83
C HIS A 75 5.17 1.72 -19.18
N GLU A 76 4.36 2.16 -18.23
CA GLU A 76 4.56 3.45 -17.56
C GLU A 76 5.83 3.45 -16.69
N ILE A 77 6.03 2.43 -15.86
CA ILE A 77 7.20 2.34 -14.97
C ILE A 77 8.49 2.24 -15.80
N SER A 78 8.53 1.39 -16.83
CA SER A 78 9.69 1.22 -17.69
C SER A 78 9.97 2.48 -18.54
N SER A 79 8.92 3.17 -18.99
CA SER A 79 9.06 4.44 -19.69
C SER A 79 9.71 5.50 -18.80
N ARG A 80 9.24 5.62 -17.54
CA ARG A 80 9.81 6.52 -16.55
C ARG A 80 11.25 6.13 -16.19
N ALA A 81 11.52 4.86 -15.98
CA ALA A 81 12.86 4.37 -15.68
C ALA A 81 13.87 4.75 -16.80
N ARG A 82 13.47 4.61 -18.08
CA ARG A 82 14.27 5.04 -19.23
C ARG A 82 14.51 6.56 -19.26
N GLU A 83 13.46 7.35 -19.04
CA GLU A 83 13.54 8.82 -18.95
C GLU A 83 14.56 9.26 -17.91
N PHE A 84 14.57 8.62 -16.75
CA PHE A 84 15.48 8.92 -15.64
C PHE A 84 16.84 8.24 -15.77
N LYS A 85 17.05 7.40 -16.80
CA LYS A 85 18.26 6.58 -16.97
C LYS A 85 18.52 5.65 -15.76
N ALA A 86 17.46 5.18 -15.11
CA ALA A 86 17.51 4.26 -14.01
C ALA A 86 17.40 2.81 -14.51
N THR A 87 18.50 2.30 -15.11
CA THR A 87 18.56 0.97 -15.73
C THR A 87 18.19 -0.15 -14.77
N TRP A 88 18.58 -0.03 -13.51
CA TRP A 88 18.22 -0.97 -12.46
C TRP A 88 16.71 -1.05 -12.25
N LEU A 89 15.98 0.08 -12.34
CA LEU A 89 14.53 0.12 -12.16
C LEU A 89 13.81 -0.50 -13.37
N GLU A 90 14.26 -0.20 -14.59
CA GLU A 90 13.74 -0.82 -15.81
C GLU A 90 13.93 -2.33 -15.78
N ARG A 91 15.13 -2.81 -15.44
CA ARG A 91 15.44 -4.26 -15.31
C ARG A 91 14.59 -4.93 -14.26
N PHE A 92 14.45 -4.33 -13.08
CA PHE A 92 13.60 -4.87 -12.02
C PHE A 92 12.15 -5.02 -12.51
N ASN A 93 11.62 -3.98 -13.15
CA ASN A 93 10.25 -3.98 -13.64
C ASN A 93 10.02 -5.03 -14.74
N GLU A 94 10.91 -5.13 -15.74
CA GLU A 94 10.73 -6.05 -16.87
C GLU A 94 11.07 -7.51 -16.53
N ASN A 95 12.08 -7.77 -15.70
CA ASN A 95 12.63 -9.11 -15.51
C ASN A 95 12.16 -9.78 -14.21
N VAL A 96 11.68 -9.00 -13.23
CA VAL A 96 11.26 -9.52 -11.92
C VAL A 96 9.77 -9.30 -11.70
N TRP A 97 9.35 -8.03 -11.65
CA TRP A 97 7.99 -7.66 -11.28
C TRP A 97 6.96 -8.11 -12.32
N LYS A 98 7.16 -7.74 -13.59
CA LYS A 98 6.26 -8.08 -14.70
C LYS A 98 5.93 -9.57 -14.83
N PRO A 99 6.93 -10.51 -14.86
CA PRO A 99 6.64 -11.93 -15.04
C PRO A 99 5.80 -12.52 -13.92
N ASP A 100 5.86 -11.95 -12.73
CA ASP A 100 5.11 -12.38 -11.56
C ASP A 100 3.67 -11.84 -11.59
N GLU A 101 3.53 -10.56 -11.89
CA GLU A 101 2.24 -9.86 -11.95
C GLU A 101 1.27 -10.45 -12.99
N TYR A 102 1.77 -10.97 -14.10
CA TYR A 102 0.92 -11.60 -15.12
C TYR A 102 0.06 -12.75 -14.62
N LEU A 103 0.42 -13.33 -13.48
CA LEU A 103 -0.30 -14.47 -12.90
C LEU A 103 -1.30 -14.05 -11.81
N HIS A 104 -1.30 -12.78 -11.38
CA HIS A 104 -2.09 -12.37 -10.23
C HIS A 104 -3.60 -12.30 -10.52
N ALA A 105 -4.01 -11.98 -11.75
CA ALA A 105 -5.43 -11.94 -12.15
C ALA A 105 -6.05 -13.35 -12.28
N GLU A 106 -5.27 -14.35 -12.66
CA GLU A 106 -5.74 -15.69 -13.02
C GLU A 106 -6.55 -16.40 -11.92
N PRO A 107 -6.14 -16.40 -10.64
CA PRO A 107 -6.92 -17.04 -9.58
C PRO A 107 -8.32 -16.44 -9.42
N PHE A 108 -8.46 -15.14 -9.55
CA PHE A 108 -9.75 -14.45 -9.42
C PHE A 108 -10.66 -14.78 -10.59
N LYS A 109 -10.12 -14.80 -11.82
CA LYS A 109 -10.85 -15.26 -13.02
C LYS A 109 -11.38 -16.68 -12.83
N ARG A 110 -10.54 -17.59 -12.36
CA ARG A 110 -10.92 -19.00 -12.09
C ARG A 110 -12.01 -19.13 -11.04
N ILE A 111 -11.94 -18.37 -9.96
CA ILE A 111 -13.00 -18.38 -8.94
C ILE A 111 -14.31 -17.87 -9.53
N LEU A 112 -14.28 -16.79 -10.30
CA LEU A 112 -15.48 -16.25 -10.96
C LEU A 112 -16.09 -17.23 -11.98
N LEU A 113 -15.27 -17.91 -12.76
CA LEU A 113 -15.73 -18.99 -13.66
C LEU A 113 -16.40 -20.13 -12.89
N ALA A 114 -15.80 -20.55 -11.75
CA ALA A 114 -16.39 -21.56 -10.88
C ALA A 114 -17.71 -21.13 -10.24
N LEU A 115 -17.91 -19.81 -10.04
CA LEU A 115 -19.17 -19.24 -9.59
C LEU A 115 -20.21 -19.09 -10.71
N GLY A 116 -19.87 -19.46 -11.95
CA GLY A 116 -20.78 -19.47 -13.08
C GLY A 116 -20.76 -18.22 -13.97
N PHE A 117 -19.80 -17.33 -13.79
CA PHE A 117 -19.59 -16.21 -14.72
C PHE A 117 -19.14 -16.71 -16.09
N SER A 118 -19.55 -16.02 -17.14
CA SER A 118 -19.12 -16.33 -18.50
C SER A 118 -17.68 -15.89 -18.74
N GLU A 119 -16.85 -16.77 -19.32
CA GLU A 119 -15.48 -16.42 -19.70
C GLU A 119 -15.45 -15.23 -20.66
N ALA A 120 -16.33 -15.24 -21.68
CA ALA A 120 -16.41 -14.14 -22.64
C ALA A 120 -16.82 -12.79 -22.01
N GLU A 121 -17.59 -12.81 -20.93
CA GLU A 121 -17.92 -11.59 -20.18
C GLU A 121 -16.70 -11.09 -19.40
N LEU A 122 -16.01 -11.96 -18.68
CA LEU A 122 -14.80 -11.60 -17.92
C LEU A 122 -13.69 -11.10 -18.84
N ASP A 123 -13.48 -11.74 -19.99
CA ASP A 123 -12.47 -11.31 -20.98
C ASP A 123 -12.78 -9.92 -21.52
N ARG A 124 -14.05 -9.65 -21.83
CA ARG A 124 -14.47 -8.32 -22.27
C ARG A 124 -14.22 -7.27 -21.18
N GLU A 125 -14.52 -7.54 -19.91
CA GLU A 125 -14.26 -6.62 -18.80
C GLU A 125 -12.76 -6.35 -18.63
N ILE A 126 -11.91 -7.37 -18.82
CA ILE A 126 -10.46 -7.26 -18.83
C ILE A 126 -10.00 -6.36 -19.98
N GLU A 127 -10.44 -6.64 -21.22
CA GLU A 127 -10.10 -5.86 -22.40
C GLU A 127 -10.50 -4.39 -22.26
N GLU A 128 -11.72 -4.13 -21.75
CA GLU A 128 -12.22 -2.78 -21.48
C GLU A 128 -11.37 -2.05 -20.43
N THR A 129 -10.87 -2.76 -19.42
CA THR A 129 -9.99 -2.21 -18.38
C THR A 129 -8.61 -1.90 -18.93
N GLN A 130 -8.04 -2.81 -19.71
CA GLN A 130 -6.73 -2.64 -20.36
C GLN A 130 -6.73 -1.55 -21.45
N ALA A 131 -7.88 -1.23 -22.02
CA ALA A 131 -8.00 -0.13 -23.00
C ALA A 131 -8.07 1.27 -22.36
N ARG A 132 -8.12 1.37 -21.04
CA ARG A 132 -8.20 2.67 -20.34
C ARG A 132 -6.82 3.26 -20.14
N GLU A 133 -6.76 4.59 -20.12
CA GLU A 133 -5.55 5.31 -19.80
C GLU A 133 -5.32 5.32 -18.29
N PHE A 134 -4.06 5.21 -17.93
CA PHE A 134 -3.59 5.29 -16.55
C PHE A 134 -3.09 6.70 -16.25
N GLU A 135 -3.63 7.33 -15.21
CA GLU A 135 -3.37 8.75 -14.97
C GLU A 135 -2.03 9.05 -14.28
N HIS A 136 -1.46 8.09 -13.54
CA HIS A 136 -0.25 8.37 -12.76
C HIS A 136 0.46 7.12 -12.22
N VAL A 137 1.73 6.97 -12.57
CA VAL A 137 2.64 6.00 -11.94
C VAL A 137 3.88 6.72 -11.43
N GLY A 138 3.91 7.02 -10.13
CA GLY A 138 5.03 7.72 -9.53
C GLY A 138 5.21 9.13 -10.10
N GLY A 139 6.10 9.91 -9.51
CA GLY A 139 6.36 11.28 -9.90
C GLY A 139 7.53 11.43 -10.86
N ASP A 140 8.31 12.49 -10.64
CA ASP A 140 9.31 12.99 -11.57
C ASP A 140 10.74 12.44 -11.33
N SER A 141 10.86 11.31 -10.64
CA SER A 141 12.16 10.67 -10.35
C SER A 141 12.02 9.21 -9.94
N PRO A 142 13.09 8.39 -10.00
CA PRO A 142 13.06 6.99 -9.59
C PRO A 142 12.58 6.76 -8.16
N ILE A 143 12.85 7.68 -7.24
CA ILE A 143 12.40 7.53 -5.86
C ILE A 143 10.88 7.69 -5.72
N HIS A 144 10.24 8.51 -6.56
CA HIS A 144 8.78 8.57 -6.62
C HIS A 144 8.22 7.22 -7.09
N VAL A 145 8.79 6.64 -8.15
CA VAL A 145 8.33 5.34 -8.67
C VAL A 145 8.48 4.23 -7.61
N THR A 146 9.63 4.15 -6.93
CA THR A 146 9.82 3.13 -5.90
C THR A 146 8.96 3.37 -4.66
N THR A 147 8.68 4.63 -4.31
CA THR A 147 7.74 4.97 -3.23
C THR A 147 6.31 4.60 -3.61
N PHE A 148 5.91 4.91 -4.85
CA PHE A 148 4.61 4.52 -5.40
C PHE A 148 4.45 2.99 -5.33
N GLY A 149 5.38 2.21 -5.90
CA GLY A 149 5.34 0.75 -5.87
C GLY A 149 5.27 0.21 -4.44
N MET A 150 6.10 0.70 -3.53
CA MET A 150 6.05 0.28 -2.12
C MET A 150 4.66 0.42 -1.50
N VAL A 151 3.96 1.52 -1.75
CA VAL A 151 2.62 1.77 -1.19
C VAL A 151 1.56 0.95 -1.91
N GLN A 152 1.66 0.85 -3.22
CA GLN A 152 0.78 0.05 -4.07
C GLN A 152 0.78 -1.41 -3.59
N GLU A 153 1.95 -2.04 -3.55
CA GLU A 153 2.12 -3.44 -3.16
C GLU A 153 1.70 -3.70 -1.71
N TYR A 154 1.90 -2.73 -0.81
CA TYR A 154 1.38 -2.83 0.55
C TYR A 154 -0.15 -2.91 0.59
N LEU A 155 -0.84 -2.10 -0.22
CA LEU A 155 -2.29 -2.06 -0.25
C LEU A 155 -2.87 -3.32 -0.92
N THR A 156 -2.25 -3.80 -2.00
CA THR A 156 -2.64 -5.05 -2.66
C THR A 156 -2.39 -6.27 -1.77
N ASP A 157 -1.22 -6.37 -1.10
CA ASP A 157 -0.95 -7.37 -0.06
C ASP A 157 -2.08 -7.43 0.98
N HIS A 158 -2.47 -6.26 1.48
CA HIS A 158 -3.53 -6.19 2.48
C HIS A 158 -4.88 -6.64 1.93
N TYR A 159 -5.23 -6.21 0.72
CA TYR A 159 -6.48 -6.57 0.05
C TYR A 159 -6.57 -8.06 -0.25
N HIS A 160 -5.51 -8.66 -0.80
CA HIS A 160 -5.44 -10.11 -1.03
C HIS A 160 -5.52 -10.91 0.28
N GLY A 161 -4.96 -10.38 1.36
CA GLY A 161 -5.11 -10.97 2.70
C GLY A 161 -6.55 -10.95 3.20
N LEU A 162 -7.32 -9.91 2.88
CA LEU A 162 -8.76 -9.83 3.20
C LEU A 162 -9.55 -10.86 2.38
N ILE A 163 -9.32 -10.94 1.06
CA ILE A 163 -9.98 -11.90 0.18
C ILE A 163 -9.67 -13.33 0.61
N SER A 164 -8.40 -13.65 0.90
CA SER A 164 -8.02 -15.00 1.37
C SER A 164 -8.77 -15.40 2.64
N ARG A 165 -8.97 -14.46 3.59
CA ARG A 165 -9.77 -14.71 4.79
C ARG A 165 -11.25 -14.92 4.49
N LEU A 166 -11.78 -14.11 3.56
CA LEU A 166 -13.18 -14.21 3.12
C LEU A 166 -13.48 -15.57 2.44
N LEU A 167 -12.55 -16.04 1.61
CA LEU A 167 -12.69 -17.31 0.89
C LEU A 167 -12.53 -18.56 1.78
N ARG A 168 -11.72 -18.47 2.82
CA ARG A 168 -11.28 -19.63 3.61
C ARG A 168 -12.40 -20.53 4.15
N PRO A 169 -13.54 -20.02 4.67
CA PRO A 169 -14.60 -20.87 5.21
C PRO A 169 -15.32 -21.70 4.15
N ALA A 170 -15.46 -21.18 2.94
CA ALA A 170 -16.20 -21.81 1.84
C ALA A 170 -15.28 -22.51 0.84
N MET A 171 -14.20 -21.86 0.47
CA MET A 171 -13.31 -22.24 -0.63
C MET A 171 -11.84 -22.24 -0.17
N PRO A 172 -11.39 -23.20 0.65
CA PRO A 172 -10.03 -23.19 1.22
C PRO A 172 -8.94 -23.28 0.14
N ALA A 173 -9.18 -23.95 -0.98
CA ALA A 173 -8.25 -23.97 -2.11
C ALA A 173 -8.09 -22.59 -2.76
N ALA A 174 -9.19 -21.87 -3.02
CA ALA A 174 -9.16 -20.51 -3.51
C ALA A 174 -8.48 -19.54 -2.51
N ALA A 175 -8.73 -19.71 -1.22
CA ALA A 175 -8.05 -18.94 -0.17
C ALA A 175 -6.54 -19.17 -0.17
N ALA A 176 -6.09 -20.41 -0.44
CA ALA A 176 -4.66 -20.72 -0.56
C ALA A 176 -4.03 -20.04 -1.80
N MET A 177 -4.73 -20.06 -2.94
CA MET A 177 -4.29 -19.36 -4.16
C MET A 177 -4.09 -17.85 -3.89
N THR A 178 -5.10 -17.21 -3.32
CA THR A 178 -5.02 -15.77 -2.99
C THR A 178 -3.95 -15.46 -1.95
N ALA A 179 -3.72 -16.37 -0.99
CA ALA A 179 -2.64 -16.22 -0.02
C ALA A 179 -1.25 -16.33 -0.67
N ARG A 180 -1.11 -17.06 -1.79
CA ARG A 180 0.13 -17.11 -2.56
C ARG A 180 0.41 -15.79 -3.27
N ILE A 181 -0.61 -15.17 -3.90
CA ILE A 181 -0.48 -13.82 -4.46
C ILE A 181 -0.04 -12.85 -3.36
N LYS A 182 -0.76 -12.83 -2.25
CA LYS A 182 -0.38 -12.00 -1.09
C LYS A 182 1.10 -12.11 -0.71
N GLN A 183 1.67 -13.32 -0.74
CA GLN A 183 3.09 -13.52 -0.44
C GLN A 183 4.01 -12.85 -1.47
N ARG A 184 3.60 -12.80 -2.74
CA ARG A 184 4.35 -12.10 -3.79
C ARG A 184 4.27 -10.60 -3.60
N GLU A 185 3.08 -10.05 -3.35
CA GLU A 185 2.90 -8.63 -3.02
C GLU A 185 3.77 -8.20 -1.84
N THR A 186 3.86 -9.04 -0.80
CA THR A 186 4.76 -8.76 0.34
C THR A 186 6.23 -8.63 -0.13
N LEU A 187 6.69 -9.48 -1.05
CA LEU A 187 8.07 -9.42 -1.57
C LEU A 187 8.27 -8.17 -2.44
N HIS A 188 7.33 -7.88 -3.35
CA HIS A 188 7.37 -6.68 -4.18
C HIS A 188 7.44 -5.41 -3.33
N MET A 189 6.58 -5.31 -2.32
CA MET A 189 6.61 -4.21 -1.35
C MET A 189 7.98 -4.06 -0.67
N LEU A 190 8.57 -5.18 -0.21
CA LEU A 190 9.87 -5.16 0.46
C LEU A 190 10.99 -4.72 -0.50
N TRP A 191 10.98 -5.15 -1.74
CA TRP A 191 11.97 -4.75 -2.73
C TRP A 191 11.87 -3.26 -3.06
N TYR A 192 10.67 -2.75 -3.32
CA TYR A 192 10.46 -1.31 -3.54
C TYR A 192 10.85 -0.48 -2.32
N ARG A 193 10.51 -0.93 -1.09
CA ARG A 193 10.96 -0.30 0.16
C ARG A 193 12.48 -0.21 0.24
N ASP A 194 13.16 -1.30 -0.02
CA ASP A 194 14.62 -1.36 0.10
C ASP A 194 15.31 -0.49 -0.96
N MET A 195 14.79 -0.48 -2.19
CA MET A 195 15.26 0.44 -3.23
C MET A 195 15.02 1.91 -2.85
N THR A 196 13.88 2.24 -2.25
CA THR A 196 13.61 3.59 -1.73
C THR A 196 14.57 3.95 -0.59
N ALA A 197 14.78 3.04 0.36
CA ALA A 197 15.66 3.26 1.50
C ALA A 197 17.11 3.51 1.06
N VAL A 198 17.64 2.78 0.10
CA VAL A 198 18.99 2.98 -0.48
C VAL A 198 19.11 4.38 -1.09
N GLN A 199 18.10 4.86 -1.80
CA GLN A 199 18.09 6.20 -2.38
C GLN A 199 18.05 7.29 -1.30
N VAL A 200 17.20 7.13 -0.26
CA VAL A 200 17.11 8.06 0.88
C VAL A 200 18.41 8.09 1.68
N GLU A 201 19.09 6.95 1.82
CA GLU A 201 20.40 6.90 2.51
C GLU A 201 21.47 7.64 1.72
N ALA A 202 21.49 7.48 0.41
CA ALA A 202 22.43 8.18 -0.48
C ALA A 202 22.21 9.69 -0.51
N ASN A 203 20.96 10.12 -0.48
CA ASN A 203 20.59 11.53 -0.44
C ASN A 203 19.44 11.74 0.56
N PRO A 204 19.74 12.15 1.81
CA PRO A 204 18.72 12.38 2.83
C PRO A 204 17.62 13.40 2.44
N GLY A 205 17.88 14.26 1.46
CA GLY A 205 16.90 15.20 0.92
C GLY A 205 15.76 14.51 0.19
N PHE A 206 15.95 13.29 -0.30
CA PHE A 206 14.91 12.51 -0.98
C PHE A 206 13.74 12.12 -0.07
N ILE A 207 13.87 12.33 1.25
CA ILE A 207 12.71 12.14 2.14
C ILE A 207 11.55 13.09 1.81
N HIS A 208 11.84 14.26 1.23
CA HIS A 208 10.83 15.20 0.76
C HIS A 208 10.11 14.67 -0.49
N GLU A 209 10.84 13.98 -1.39
CA GLU A 209 10.27 13.35 -2.57
C GLU A 209 9.36 12.15 -2.18
N VAL A 210 9.77 11.38 -1.16
CA VAL A 210 8.90 10.35 -0.57
C VAL A 210 7.60 10.96 -0.05
N ALA A 211 7.68 12.08 0.68
CA ALA A 211 6.51 12.77 1.19
C ALA A 211 5.61 13.32 0.06
N ASP A 212 6.21 13.85 -1.00
CA ASP A 212 5.49 14.38 -2.15
C ASP A 212 4.75 13.26 -2.89
N GLU A 213 5.39 12.11 -3.13
CA GLU A 213 4.74 10.95 -3.74
C GLU A 213 3.57 10.43 -2.88
N LEU A 214 3.78 10.27 -1.58
CA LEU A 214 2.70 9.88 -0.66
C LEU A 214 1.53 10.88 -0.67
N ASN A 215 1.81 12.17 -0.84
CA ASN A 215 0.78 13.19 -0.98
C ASN A 215 -0.01 13.06 -2.28
N ARG A 216 0.68 12.75 -3.37
CA ARG A 216 0.09 12.61 -4.71
C ARG A 216 -0.51 11.24 -4.96
N PHE A 217 -0.12 10.23 -4.20
CA PHE A 217 -0.50 8.84 -4.40
C PHE A 217 -2.00 8.68 -4.68
N ARG A 218 -2.31 7.94 -5.73
CA ARG A 218 -3.64 7.47 -6.10
C ARG A 218 -3.55 5.98 -6.41
N LEU A 219 -4.51 5.22 -5.90
CA LEU A 219 -4.62 3.83 -6.33
C LEU A 219 -4.84 3.78 -7.85
N PRO A 220 -4.04 3.02 -8.59
CA PRO A 220 -4.18 2.89 -10.03
C PRO A 220 -5.59 2.50 -10.47
N GLY A 221 -6.21 1.58 -9.74
CA GLY A 221 -7.57 1.16 -9.98
C GLY A 221 -8.61 2.30 -10.04
N ASN A 222 -8.32 3.47 -9.44
CA ASN A 222 -9.25 4.61 -9.48
C ASN A 222 -9.47 5.17 -10.91
N SER A 223 -8.48 5.05 -11.79
CA SER A 223 -8.62 5.43 -13.21
C SER A 223 -9.11 4.27 -14.07
N LEU A 224 -8.81 3.04 -13.67
CA LEU A 224 -9.10 1.84 -14.45
C LEU A 224 -10.47 1.25 -14.16
N ILE A 225 -10.98 1.39 -12.95
CA ILE A 225 -12.20 0.74 -12.50
C ILE A 225 -13.22 1.79 -12.05
N PRO A 226 -14.40 1.86 -12.72
CA PRO A 226 -15.46 2.79 -12.32
C PRO A 226 -15.89 2.56 -10.87
N ASP A 227 -16.12 3.65 -10.15
CA ASP A 227 -16.64 3.63 -8.78
C ASP A 227 -15.79 2.86 -7.75
N LEU A 228 -14.51 2.57 -8.06
CA LEU A 228 -13.61 1.82 -7.17
C LEU A 228 -13.66 2.34 -5.73
N GLN A 229 -13.59 3.65 -5.55
CA GLN A 229 -13.56 4.23 -4.21
C GLN A 229 -14.83 3.91 -3.43
N SER A 230 -16.00 4.08 -4.04
CA SER A 230 -17.30 3.81 -3.37
C SER A 230 -17.48 2.32 -3.07
N GLN A 231 -17.01 1.46 -3.96
CA GLN A 231 -17.01 0.01 -3.77
C GLN A 231 -16.08 -0.41 -2.62
N ALA A 232 -14.85 0.12 -2.60
CA ALA A 232 -13.89 -0.16 -1.53
C ALA A 232 -14.39 0.33 -0.16
N GLU A 233 -14.96 1.53 -0.10
CA GLU A 233 -15.55 2.07 1.14
C GLU A 233 -16.68 1.19 1.69
N ARG A 234 -17.46 0.56 0.81
CA ARG A 234 -18.53 -0.36 1.18
C ARG A 234 -18.00 -1.73 1.60
N TRP A 235 -17.08 -2.33 0.85
CA TRP A 235 -16.67 -3.72 1.04
C TRP A 235 -15.59 -3.92 2.09
N LEU A 236 -14.61 -3.02 2.19
CA LEU A 236 -13.48 -3.19 3.12
C LEU A 236 -13.93 -3.41 4.58
N PRO A 237 -14.90 -2.65 5.13
CA PRO A 237 -15.40 -2.92 6.49
C PRO A 237 -16.08 -4.28 6.61
N LEU A 238 -16.87 -4.69 5.59
CA LEU A 238 -17.56 -5.98 5.56
C LEU A 238 -16.59 -7.17 5.47
N MET A 239 -15.44 -6.98 4.82
CA MET A 239 -14.35 -7.95 4.78
C MET A 239 -13.51 -7.97 6.07
N GLY A 240 -13.80 -7.10 7.03
CA GLY A 240 -13.08 -7.01 8.30
C GLY A 240 -11.75 -6.27 8.19
N ALA A 241 -11.65 -5.25 7.34
CA ALA A 241 -10.47 -4.39 7.28
C ALA A 241 -10.28 -3.63 8.60
N ASP A 242 -9.07 -3.70 9.17
CA ASP A 242 -8.66 -2.92 10.33
C ASP A 242 -7.83 -1.71 9.86
N PHE A 243 -8.50 -0.59 9.65
CA PHE A 243 -7.87 0.65 9.19
C PHE A 243 -6.80 1.18 10.16
N ASN A 244 -6.97 0.98 11.47
CA ASN A 244 -5.95 1.38 12.43
C ASN A 244 -4.67 0.55 12.26
N ARG A 245 -4.82 -0.73 11.96
CA ARG A 245 -3.69 -1.60 11.66
C ARG A 245 -3.01 -1.18 10.36
N ILE A 246 -3.77 -0.89 9.30
CA ILE A 246 -3.23 -0.40 8.02
C ILE A 246 -2.37 0.84 8.24
N VAL A 247 -2.86 1.83 8.99
CA VAL A 247 -2.09 3.05 9.31
C VAL A 247 -0.81 2.71 10.06
N LYS A 248 -0.88 1.86 11.09
CA LYS A 248 0.30 1.49 11.88
C LYS A 248 1.35 0.73 11.08
N ASP A 249 0.91 -0.18 10.23
CA ASP A 249 1.81 -0.96 9.39
C ASP A 249 2.46 -0.06 8.33
N MET A 250 1.71 0.90 7.75
CA MET A 250 2.25 1.93 6.86
C MET A 250 3.29 2.82 7.58
N VAL A 251 3.03 3.25 8.81
CA VAL A 251 4.00 4.01 9.61
C VAL A 251 5.30 3.23 9.83
N ARG A 252 5.21 1.92 10.10
CA ARG A 252 6.38 1.05 10.24
C ARG A 252 7.16 0.93 8.93
N LEU A 253 6.45 0.79 7.82
CA LEU A 253 7.03 0.73 6.48
C LEU A 253 7.82 2.02 6.18
N LEU A 254 7.20 3.17 6.43
CA LEU A 254 7.83 4.49 6.25
C LEU A 254 9.01 4.71 7.20
N HIS A 255 8.95 4.19 8.42
CA HIS A 255 10.08 4.22 9.36
C HIS A 255 11.27 3.44 8.81
N SER A 256 11.04 2.23 8.29
CA SER A 256 12.08 1.42 7.66
C SER A 256 12.71 2.12 6.45
N CYS A 257 11.88 2.78 5.65
CA CYS A 257 12.31 3.51 4.47
C CYS A 257 13.11 4.78 4.82
N ALA A 258 12.69 5.53 5.84
CA ALA A 258 13.38 6.74 6.30
C ALA A 258 14.78 6.47 6.88
N GLY A 259 14.99 5.31 7.48
CA GLY A 259 16.27 4.87 8.01
C GLY A 259 16.78 5.62 9.27
N SER A 260 16.18 6.78 9.59
CA SER A 260 16.50 7.50 10.84
C SER A 260 15.29 8.23 11.41
N PRO A 261 15.25 8.44 12.75
CA PRO A 261 14.16 9.19 13.40
C PRO A 261 14.03 10.63 12.88
N GLU A 262 15.12 11.28 12.53
CA GLU A 262 15.12 12.66 12.00
C GLU A 262 14.45 12.73 10.65
N ARG A 263 14.76 11.79 9.74
CA ARG A 263 14.15 11.70 8.42
C ARG A 263 12.66 11.37 8.53
N LEU A 264 12.29 10.45 9.44
CA LEU A 264 10.89 10.15 9.71
C LEU A 264 10.11 11.39 10.20
N GLY A 265 10.72 12.17 11.09
CA GLY A 265 10.16 13.44 11.56
C GLY A 265 9.94 14.43 10.41
N ARG A 266 10.91 14.60 9.52
CA ARG A 266 10.80 15.48 8.34
C ARG A 266 9.67 15.01 7.41
N LEU A 267 9.66 13.73 7.05
CA LEU A 267 8.59 13.11 6.25
C LEU A 267 7.21 13.41 6.84
N SER A 268 7.08 13.25 8.15
CA SER A 268 5.81 13.46 8.88
C SER A 268 5.31 14.90 8.78
N PHE A 269 6.22 15.88 8.92
CA PHE A 269 5.87 17.29 8.80
C PHE A 269 5.51 17.70 7.38
N ASP A 270 6.24 17.20 6.39
CA ASP A 270 5.93 17.46 4.99
C ASP A 270 4.53 16.96 4.65
N LEU A 271 4.22 15.71 5.01
CA LEU A 271 2.88 15.14 4.81
C LEU A 271 1.78 15.93 5.54
N ALA A 272 2.03 16.31 6.80
CA ALA A 272 1.07 17.12 7.54
C ALA A 272 0.84 18.49 6.89
N SER A 273 1.91 19.10 6.36
CA SER A 273 1.84 20.38 5.64
C SER A 273 1.06 20.23 4.34
N PHE A 274 1.38 19.27 3.50
CA PHE A 274 0.69 19.02 2.23
C PHE A 274 -0.81 18.77 2.41
N LYS A 275 -1.18 18.07 3.48
CA LYS A 275 -2.59 17.76 3.78
C LYS A 275 -3.28 18.81 4.65
N ASN A 276 -2.63 19.91 4.97
CA ASN A 276 -3.16 20.95 5.87
C ASN A 276 -3.67 20.39 7.21
N VAL A 277 -3.01 19.34 7.72
CA VAL A 277 -3.37 18.71 9.00
C VAL A 277 -2.93 19.63 10.13
N ARG A 278 -3.90 20.09 10.95
CA ARG A 278 -3.58 20.88 12.13
C ARG A 278 -2.97 19.99 13.20
N LEU A 279 -1.68 20.19 13.46
CA LEU A 279 -0.92 19.41 14.43
C LEU A 279 -1.14 19.88 15.89
N GLY A 280 -1.82 21.01 16.10
CA GLY A 280 -2.06 21.56 17.44
C GLY A 280 -0.73 21.85 18.16
N LEU A 281 -0.46 21.12 19.25
CA LEU A 281 0.79 21.24 20.01
C LEU A 281 1.99 20.57 19.30
N LEU A 282 1.77 19.70 18.32
CA LEU A 282 2.83 19.01 17.55
C LEU A 282 3.30 19.89 16.38
N GLN A 283 3.81 21.08 16.65
CA GLN A 283 4.38 21.98 15.63
C GLN A 283 5.89 21.76 15.48
N PRO A 284 6.52 22.21 14.37
CA PRO A 284 7.97 22.06 14.15
C PRO A 284 8.83 22.46 15.35
N ARG A 285 8.48 23.56 16.03
CA ARG A 285 9.18 24.01 17.24
C ARG A 285 9.17 22.99 18.39
N HIS A 286 8.15 22.14 18.49
CA HIS A 286 8.08 21.09 19.50
C HIS A 286 8.94 19.91 19.10
N LEU A 287 9.09 19.66 17.80
CA LEU A 287 10.01 18.66 17.29
C LEU A 287 11.46 19.07 17.60
N ASP A 288 11.82 20.33 17.32
CA ASP A 288 13.15 20.87 17.65
C ASP A 288 13.40 20.79 19.15
N TRP A 289 12.41 21.11 19.97
CA TRP A 289 12.51 20.95 21.42
C TRP A 289 12.70 19.47 21.81
N ALA A 290 11.94 18.55 21.21
CA ALA A 290 12.06 17.11 21.48
C ALA A 290 13.41 16.56 21.03
N LEU A 291 13.92 17.01 19.89
CA LEU A 291 15.26 16.66 19.42
C LEU A 291 16.33 17.12 20.42
N ASN A 292 16.28 18.40 20.81
CA ASN A 292 17.25 18.97 21.75
C ASN A 292 17.20 18.30 23.13
N ARG A 293 16.02 17.82 23.55
CA ARG A 293 15.79 17.21 24.87
C ARG A 293 16.03 15.72 24.91
N PHE A 294 15.64 14.99 23.85
CA PHE A 294 15.58 13.52 23.81
C PHE A 294 16.41 12.92 22.66
N GLY A 295 17.07 13.77 21.86
CA GLY A 295 17.81 13.32 20.70
C GLY A 295 16.91 12.69 19.63
N GLY A 296 17.51 11.82 18.78
CA GLY A 296 16.80 11.19 17.67
C GLY A 296 15.56 10.38 18.07
N TRP A 297 15.54 9.82 19.28
CA TRP A 297 14.38 9.11 19.81
C TRP A 297 13.12 10.00 19.92
N GLY A 298 13.28 11.24 20.34
CA GLY A 298 12.16 12.20 20.41
C GLY A 298 11.57 12.52 19.03
N TYR A 299 12.39 12.62 18.01
CA TYR A 299 11.94 12.80 16.63
C TYR A 299 11.10 11.63 16.14
N GLY A 300 11.55 10.39 16.41
CA GLY A 300 10.82 9.17 16.03
C GLY A 300 9.41 9.15 16.62
N LEU A 301 9.28 9.35 17.93
CA LEU A 301 7.98 9.34 18.61
C LEU A 301 7.01 10.42 18.10
N VAL A 302 7.50 11.63 17.88
CA VAL A 302 6.66 12.72 17.37
C VAL A 302 6.31 12.48 15.90
N GLY A 303 7.26 11.99 15.11
CA GLY A 303 7.07 11.62 13.71
C GLY A 303 5.99 10.55 13.54
N GLU A 304 6.08 9.47 14.29
CA GLU A 304 5.08 8.38 14.27
C GLU A 304 3.66 8.91 14.63
N ALA A 305 3.55 9.71 15.70
CA ALA A 305 2.28 10.28 16.11
C ALA A 305 1.66 11.22 15.06
N ILE A 306 2.50 11.96 14.33
CA ILE A 306 2.06 12.79 13.21
C ILE A 306 1.59 11.93 12.05
N LEU A 307 2.36 10.90 11.66
CA LEU A 307 2.01 10.00 10.58
C LEU A 307 0.72 9.23 10.85
N GLU A 308 0.52 8.73 12.08
CA GLU A 308 -0.75 8.11 12.46
C GLU A 308 -1.92 9.09 12.31
N ARG A 309 -1.74 10.35 12.71
CA ARG A 309 -2.77 11.38 12.56
C ARG A 309 -3.04 11.75 11.11
N VAL A 310 -2.00 11.87 10.30
CA VAL A 310 -2.12 12.11 8.85
C VAL A 310 -2.82 10.92 8.20
N GLY A 311 -2.37 9.70 8.45
CA GLY A 311 -2.96 8.46 7.92
C GLY A 311 -4.45 8.34 8.28
N CYS A 312 -4.82 8.60 9.54
CA CYS A 312 -6.23 8.65 9.93
C CYS A 312 -7.03 9.71 9.16
N SER A 313 -6.44 10.87 8.83
CA SER A 313 -7.11 11.92 8.05
C SER A 313 -7.35 11.52 6.59
N TYR A 314 -6.56 10.59 6.05
CA TYR A 314 -6.76 10.02 4.71
C TYR A 314 -7.87 9.00 4.67
N LEU A 315 -7.87 8.07 5.63
CA LEU A 315 -8.79 6.94 5.67
C LEU A 315 -10.20 7.34 6.15
N PHE A 316 -10.27 8.37 6.98
CA PHE A 316 -11.53 8.86 7.57
C PHE A 316 -11.92 10.22 7.01
N LYS A 317 -11.77 10.45 5.70
CA LYS A 317 -12.40 11.62 5.08
C LYS A 317 -13.90 11.59 5.38
N PRO A 318 -14.50 12.72 5.83
CA PRO A 318 -15.92 12.75 6.09
C PRO A 318 -16.69 12.43 4.80
N GLN A 319 -17.42 11.33 4.80
CA GLN A 319 -18.26 10.88 3.70
C GLN A 319 -19.51 11.77 3.51
N HIS A 320 -19.82 12.59 4.54
CA HIS A 320 -20.91 13.56 4.49
C HIS A 320 -20.43 14.95 4.94
N LYS A 321 -21.01 15.98 4.33
CA LYS A 321 -20.80 17.40 4.73
C LYS A 321 -21.13 17.69 6.21
N ASP A 322 -21.82 16.76 6.88
CA ASP A 322 -22.26 16.85 8.28
C ASP A 322 -21.32 16.20 9.29
N ASP A 323 -20.26 15.50 8.84
CA ASP A 323 -19.16 15.12 9.75
C ASP A 323 -18.37 16.40 10.10
N THR A 324 -18.91 17.12 11.07
CA THR A 324 -18.36 18.40 11.52
C THR A 324 -16.91 18.22 11.95
N ARG A 325 -16.09 19.27 11.75
CA ARG A 325 -14.69 19.35 12.21
C ARG A 325 -14.50 18.92 13.68
N GLU A 326 -15.57 18.97 14.48
CA GLU A 326 -15.63 18.50 15.87
C GLU A 326 -15.59 16.97 15.99
N GLY A 327 -16.29 16.22 15.13
CA GLY A 327 -16.31 14.74 15.19
C GLY A 327 -14.97 14.10 14.84
N ILE A 328 -14.23 14.67 13.87
CA ILE A 328 -12.87 14.21 13.52
C ILE A 328 -11.89 14.55 14.66
N ALA A 329 -11.99 15.76 15.23
CA ALA A 329 -11.16 16.18 16.36
C ALA A 329 -11.45 15.36 17.63
N GLU A 330 -12.67 14.89 17.81
CA GLU A 330 -13.07 14.09 18.96
C GLU A 330 -12.62 12.63 18.81
N ARG A 331 -12.78 12.03 17.63
CA ARG A 331 -12.23 10.70 17.31
C ARG A 331 -10.70 10.68 17.41
N SER A 332 -10.02 11.69 16.88
CA SER A 332 -8.56 11.83 17.01
C SER A 332 -8.11 12.02 18.46
N ARG A 333 -8.88 12.76 19.27
CA ARG A 333 -8.62 12.92 20.71
C ARG A 333 -8.88 11.62 21.49
N ALA A 334 -9.89 10.84 21.12
CA ALA A 334 -10.18 9.56 21.74
C ALA A 334 -9.07 8.55 21.46
N LEU A 335 -8.58 8.48 20.22
CA LEU A 335 -7.44 7.66 19.84
C LEU A 335 -6.15 8.07 20.55
N LEU A 336 -5.87 9.37 20.63
CA LEU A 336 -4.71 9.89 21.36
C LEU A 336 -4.79 9.60 22.86
N ARG A 337 -5.98 9.76 23.48
CA ARG A 337 -6.19 9.41 24.89
C ARG A 337 -6.01 7.92 25.15
N THR A 338 -6.51 7.07 24.27
CA THR A 338 -6.36 5.61 24.37
C THR A 338 -4.90 5.18 24.22
N TRP A 339 -4.17 5.85 23.32
CA TRP A 339 -2.74 5.62 23.13
C TRP A 339 -1.92 6.11 24.33
N LEU A 340 -2.16 7.33 24.81
CA LEU A 340 -1.49 7.88 25.99
C LEU A 340 -1.77 7.05 27.24
N ALA A 341 -3.00 6.56 27.41
CA ALA A 341 -3.34 5.68 28.54
C ALA A 341 -2.61 4.33 28.50
N LYS A 342 -2.23 3.85 27.32
CA LYS A 342 -1.44 2.61 27.15
C LYS A 342 0.05 2.82 27.34
N GLN A 343 0.55 4.06 27.24
CA GLN A 343 1.98 4.39 27.34
C GLN A 343 2.38 4.92 28.73
N LEU A 344 1.42 5.41 29.50
CA LEU A 344 1.71 5.86 30.86
C LEU A 344 1.75 4.62 31.78
N PRO A 345 2.84 4.40 32.53
CA PRO A 345 2.84 3.36 33.56
C PRO A 345 1.70 3.64 34.52
N VAL A 346 0.94 2.59 34.84
CA VAL A 346 -0.06 2.62 35.90
C VAL A 346 0.64 3.18 37.15
N SER A 347 0.29 4.39 37.55
CA SER A 347 0.78 4.94 38.82
C SER A 347 0.32 3.98 39.91
N VAL A 348 1.28 3.32 40.52
CA VAL A 348 1.04 2.58 41.76
C VAL A 348 0.53 3.62 42.75
N THR A 349 -0.77 3.58 42.99
CA THR A 349 -1.37 4.30 44.10
C THR A 349 -0.75 3.70 45.36
N ALA A 350 0.14 4.49 45.96
CA ALA A 350 0.62 4.18 47.31
C ALA A 350 -0.59 4.11 48.25
N ALA A 351 -0.83 2.93 48.78
CA ALA A 351 -1.68 2.78 49.94
C ALA A 351 -0.96 3.48 51.10
N GLY A 352 -1.60 4.47 51.65
CA GLY A 352 -1.30 5.13 52.91
C GLY A 352 -2.59 5.19 53.70
#